data_c648171be671945f8d5da4d3023bdd93
#
_entry.id   c648171be671945f8d5da4d3023bdd93
#
_cell.length_a   1.000
_cell.length_b   1.000
_cell.length_c   1.000
_cell.angle_alpha   90.00
_cell.angle_beta   90.00
_cell.angle_gamma   90.00
#
_symmetry.space_group_name_H-M   'P 1'
#
loop_
_entity.id
_entity.type
_entity.pdbx_description
1 polymer ?
#
loop_
_entity_poly.entity_id
_entity_poly.type
_entity_poly.pdbx_seq_one_letter_code
_entity_poly.pdbx_strand_id
1 'polypeptide(L)'
;PRSTLFPYTTLFRSSIMLKLFLTFLKIGAFAFGGGYAMVPLIQDELVNKQKLLEQEEFIDYLSIAQSYPGVLAVNISVLLGYKLYGIPGVLICTLGSALPSFCIVLVLSYLYFKNSSSKILDGFFKGVAPVVIALILYSFTSMFKKLPKSKTNILLLIIAVRSEEHTS
;
A
#
# COMPACT_ATOMS: atom_id res chain seq x y z
N PRO A 1 -31.72 -9.15 -14.08
CA PRO A 1 -31.28 -10.48 -13.75
C PRO A 1 -30.46 -11.05 -14.91
N ARG A 2 -29.11 -10.82 -14.90
CA ARG A 2 -28.20 -11.40 -15.89
C ARG A 2 -27.29 -12.37 -15.17
N SER A 3 -27.83 -13.47 -14.75
CA SER A 3 -27.10 -14.50 -14.02
C SER A 3 -27.48 -15.88 -14.48
N THR A 4 -27.31 -16.20 -15.74
CA THR A 4 -27.28 -17.62 -16.17
C THR A 4 -26.92 -17.66 -17.63
N LEU A 5 -25.64 -17.73 -17.95
CA LEU A 5 -25.17 -18.38 -19.18
C LEU A 5 -23.63 -18.34 -19.21
N PHE A 6 -23.08 -19.51 -19.29
CA PHE A 6 -21.72 -19.92 -19.65
C PHE A 6 -20.81 -20.45 -18.51
N PRO A 7 -20.61 -21.77 -18.46
CA PRO A 7 -19.61 -22.42 -17.63
C PRO A 7 -18.15 -22.10 -18.02
N TYR A 8 -17.93 -21.42 -19.14
CA TYR A 8 -16.62 -20.92 -19.58
C TYR A 8 -16.11 -19.74 -18.75
N THR A 9 -16.98 -19.05 -18.01
CA THR A 9 -16.62 -17.89 -17.19
C THR A 9 -15.83 -18.25 -15.96
N THR A 10 -15.93 -19.48 -15.44
CA THR A 10 -15.21 -19.86 -14.20
C THR A 10 -13.73 -20.09 -14.43
N LEU A 11 -13.33 -20.76 -15.51
CA LEU A 11 -11.91 -20.97 -15.85
C LEU A 11 -11.23 -19.67 -16.26
N PHE A 12 -11.92 -18.83 -17.04
CA PHE A 12 -11.43 -17.50 -17.41
C PHE A 12 -11.29 -16.58 -16.19
N ARG A 13 -12.25 -16.65 -15.27
CA ARG A 13 -12.24 -15.90 -14.01
C ARG A 13 -11.08 -16.29 -13.10
N SER A 14 -10.77 -17.58 -13.01
CA SER A 14 -9.63 -18.11 -12.24
C SER A 14 -8.28 -17.62 -12.79
N SER A 15 -8.11 -17.66 -14.09
CA SER A 15 -6.88 -17.18 -14.77
C SER A 15 -6.64 -15.68 -14.55
N ILE A 16 -7.71 -14.87 -14.63
CA ILE A 16 -7.61 -13.42 -14.43
C ILE A 16 -7.37 -13.08 -12.95
N MET A 17 -8.00 -13.81 -12.03
CA MET A 17 -7.76 -13.63 -10.59
C MET A 17 -6.31 -13.94 -10.21
N LEU A 18 -5.74 -15.01 -10.77
CA LEU A 18 -4.32 -15.35 -10.57
C LEU A 18 -3.41 -14.24 -11.13
N LYS A 19 -3.73 -13.73 -12.31
CA LYS A 19 -3.00 -12.62 -12.92
C LYS A 19 -3.06 -11.37 -12.06
N LEU A 20 -4.24 -11.05 -11.52
CA LEU A 20 -4.44 -9.92 -10.63
C LEU A 20 -3.65 -10.10 -9.32
N PHE A 21 -3.69 -11.30 -8.73
CA PHE A 21 -2.88 -11.64 -7.55
C PHE A 21 -1.39 -11.43 -7.80
N LEU A 22 -0.86 -11.97 -8.90
CA LEU A 22 0.55 -11.82 -9.26
C LEU A 22 0.93 -10.36 -9.53
N THR A 23 0.02 -9.59 -10.11
CA THR A 23 0.21 -8.13 -10.30
C THR A 23 0.37 -7.43 -8.96
N PHE A 24 -0.55 -7.64 -8.02
CA PHE A 24 -0.46 -7.02 -6.70
C PHE A 24 0.69 -7.57 -5.86
N LEU A 25 1.03 -8.84 -6.01
CA LEU A 25 2.22 -9.44 -5.39
C LEU A 25 3.51 -8.76 -5.87
N LYS A 26 3.63 -8.57 -7.17
CA LYS A 26 4.76 -7.85 -7.78
C LYS A 26 4.83 -6.41 -7.28
N ILE A 27 3.70 -5.69 -7.29
CA ILE A 27 3.63 -4.32 -6.81
C ILE A 27 4.02 -4.24 -5.34
N GLY A 28 3.49 -5.14 -4.49
CA GLY A 28 3.84 -5.21 -3.07
C GLY A 28 5.31 -5.53 -2.81
N ALA A 29 5.94 -6.37 -3.65
CA ALA A 29 7.35 -6.72 -3.53
C ALA A 29 8.29 -5.57 -3.92
N PHE A 30 7.90 -4.73 -4.87
CA PHE A 30 8.72 -3.62 -5.38
C PHE A 30 8.39 -2.26 -4.78
N ALA A 31 7.41 -2.20 -3.88
CA ALA A 31 6.98 -0.96 -3.23
C ALA A 31 7.92 -0.50 -2.10
N PHE A 32 9.18 -0.30 -2.43
CA PHE A 32 10.12 0.32 -1.50
C PHE A 32 9.88 1.84 -1.48
N GLY A 33 9.41 2.38 -0.35
CA GLY A 33 9.22 3.82 -0.19
C GLY A 33 7.83 4.28 0.27
N GLY A 34 6.95 3.34 0.62
CA GLY A 34 5.63 3.63 1.19
C GLY A 34 4.49 3.60 0.18
N GLY A 35 3.26 3.78 0.67
CA GLY A 35 2.03 3.59 -0.12
C GLY A 35 1.94 4.45 -1.39
N TYR A 36 2.49 5.64 -1.38
CA TYR A 36 2.50 6.52 -2.57
C TYR A 36 3.42 6.02 -3.70
N ALA A 37 4.50 5.29 -3.37
CA ALA A 37 5.38 4.71 -4.37
C ALA A 37 4.72 3.58 -5.16
N MET A 38 3.68 2.95 -4.61
CA MET A 38 2.90 1.92 -5.31
C MET A 38 1.94 2.50 -6.35
N VAL A 39 1.50 3.74 -6.21
CA VAL A 39 0.49 4.35 -7.08
C VAL A 39 0.88 4.31 -8.56
N PRO A 40 2.07 4.77 -8.97
CA PRO A 40 2.50 4.68 -10.36
C PRO A 40 2.61 3.23 -10.87
N LEU A 41 3.01 2.29 -10.00
CA LEU A 41 3.11 0.88 -10.37
C LEU A 41 1.75 0.25 -10.61
N ILE A 42 0.77 0.55 -9.76
CA ILE A 42 -0.62 0.09 -9.92
C ILE A 42 -1.22 0.67 -11.20
N GLN A 43 -1.04 1.97 -11.42
CA GLN A 43 -1.51 2.67 -12.62
C GLN A 43 -0.91 2.05 -13.90
N ASP A 44 0.40 1.86 -13.93
CA ASP A 44 1.07 1.27 -15.10
C ASP A 44 0.57 -0.15 -15.40
N GLU A 45 0.40 -0.98 -14.37
CA GLU A 45 -0.07 -2.36 -14.55
C GLU A 45 -1.56 -2.44 -14.92
N LEU A 46 -2.45 -1.70 -14.24
CA LEU A 46 -3.89 -1.85 -14.44
C LEU A 46 -4.46 -0.99 -15.58
N VAL A 47 -3.92 0.21 -15.77
CA VAL A 47 -4.38 1.14 -16.82
C VAL A 47 -3.62 0.92 -18.12
N ASN A 48 -2.28 1.01 -18.10
CA ASN A 48 -1.48 1.02 -19.33
C ASN A 48 -1.30 -0.39 -19.92
N LYS A 49 -0.92 -1.39 -19.09
CA LYS A 49 -0.59 -2.73 -19.58
C LYS A 49 -1.80 -3.64 -19.69
N GLN A 50 -2.60 -3.74 -18.63
CA GLN A 50 -3.72 -4.68 -18.60
C GLN A 50 -5.02 -4.07 -19.10
N LYS A 51 -5.10 -2.73 -19.17
CA LYS A 51 -6.29 -1.97 -19.62
C LYS A 51 -7.58 -2.42 -18.92
N LEU A 52 -7.49 -2.70 -17.64
CA LEU A 52 -8.61 -3.10 -16.80
C LEU A 52 -9.40 -1.92 -16.25
N LEU A 53 -8.78 -0.72 -16.26
CA LEU A 53 -9.36 0.53 -15.78
C LEU A 53 -8.98 1.65 -16.75
N GLU A 54 -9.84 2.65 -16.84
CA GLU A 54 -9.53 3.91 -17.51
C GLU A 54 -8.72 4.81 -16.56
N GLN A 55 -7.99 5.76 -17.15
CA GLN A 55 -7.14 6.69 -16.39
C GLN A 55 -7.96 7.52 -15.40
N GLU A 56 -9.13 8.01 -15.83
CA GLU A 56 -10.02 8.82 -14.99
C GLU A 56 -10.57 8.01 -13.82
N GLU A 57 -11.04 6.80 -14.09
CA GLU A 57 -11.51 5.88 -13.03
C GLU A 57 -10.43 5.59 -11.98
N PHE A 58 -9.19 5.37 -12.42
CA PHE A 58 -8.07 5.14 -11.50
C PHE A 58 -7.84 6.32 -10.58
N ILE A 59 -7.89 7.55 -11.10
CA ILE A 59 -7.71 8.78 -10.32
C ILE A 59 -8.84 8.95 -9.29
N ASP A 60 -10.08 8.62 -9.67
CA ASP A 60 -11.23 8.67 -8.77
C ASP A 60 -11.05 7.69 -7.59
N TYR A 61 -10.71 6.43 -7.88
CA TYR A 61 -10.44 5.43 -6.84
C TYR A 61 -9.25 5.80 -5.96
N LEU A 62 -8.21 6.41 -6.53
CA LEU A 62 -7.06 6.91 -5.77
C LEU A 62 -7.48 8.02 -4.81
N SER A 63 -8.31 8.96 -5.25
CA SER A 63 -8.82 10.06 -4.44
C SER A 63 -9.67 9.55 -3.27
N ILE A 64 -10.52 8.56 -3.53
CA ILE A 64 -11.30 7.89 -2.49
C ILE A 64 -10.38 7.16 -1.50
N ALA A 65 -9.39 6.40 -2.00
CA ALA A 65 -8.44 5.67 -1.15
C ALA A 65 -7.65 6.58 -0.21
N GLN A 66 -7.32 7.79 -0.66
CA GLN A 66 -6.63 8.81 0.15
C GLN A 66 -7.51 9.41 1.25
N SER A 67 -8.83 9.37 1.09
CA SER A 67 -9.78 9.91 2.05
C SER A 67 -10.01 8.96 3.24
N TYR A 68 -9.68 7.68 3.10
CA TYR A 68 -9.81 6.71 4.19
C TYR A 68 -8.57 6.67 5.07
N PRO A 69 -8.73 6.58 6.40
CA PRO A 69 -7.61 6.37 7.30
C PRO A 69 -7.00 4.99 7.05
N GLY A 70 -5.67 4.90 7.04
CA GLY A 70 -4.95 3.64 6.87
C GLY A 70 -3.86 3.69 5.81
N VAL A 71 -3.31 2.52 5.51
CA VAL A 71 -2.23 2.38 4.52
C VAL A 71 -2.82 2.52 3.11
N LEU A 72 -2.42 3.55 2.37
CA LEU A 72 -2.92 3.86 1.03
C LEU A 72 -2.87 2.64 0.09
N ALA A 73 -1.80 1.87 0.15
CA ALA A 73 -1.63 0.67 -0.66
C ALA A 73 -2.73 -0.37 -0.41
N VAL A 74 -3.12 -0.55 0.85
CA VAL A 74 -4.22 -1.47 1.23
C VAL A 74 -5.55 -0.90 0.79
N ASN A 75 -5.81 0.38 1.08
CA ASN A 75 -7.06 1.05 0.73
C ASN A 75 -7.33 0.97 -0.78
N ILE A 76 -6.32 1.29 -1.61
CA ILE A 76 -6.47 1.23 -3.07
C ILE A 76 -6.61 -0.22 -3.56
N SER A 77 -5.93 -1.19 -2.95
CA SER A 77 -6.06 -2.62 -3.28
C SER A 77 -7.47 -3.14 -3.00
N VAL A 78 -8.07 -2.72 -1.89
CA VAL A 78 -9.45 -3.04 -1.52
C VAL A 78 -10.43 -2.47 -2.54
N LEU A 79 -10.33 -1.17 -2.83
CA LEU A 79 -11.25 -0.48 -3.75
C LEU A 79 -11.15 -1.03 -5.17
N LEU A 80 -9.95 -1.17 -5.70
CA LEU A 80 -9.74 -1.72 -7.05
C LEU A 80 -10.11 -3.20 -7.13
N GLY A 81 -9.79 -3.98 -6.09
CA GLY A 81 -10.19 -5.37 -5.99
C GLY A 81 -11.71 -5.53 -6.03
N TYR A 82 -12.42 -4.69 -5.27
CA TYR A 82 -13.88 -4.68 -5.26
C TYR A 82 -14.47 -4.28 -6.61
N LYS A 83 -13.95 -3.24 -7.23
CA LYS A 83 -14.37 -2.80 -8.56
C LYS A 83 -14.23 -3.90 -9.61
N LEU A 84 -13.10 -4.59 -9.61
CA LEU A 84 -12.78 -5.56 -10.66
C LEU A 84 -13.52 -6.89 -10.48
N TYR A 85 -13.59 -7.42 -9.26
CA TYR A 85 -14.12 -8.76 -9.01
C TYR A 85 -14.96 -8.90 -7.73
N GLY A 86 -15.40 -7.80 -7.12
CA GLY A 86 -16.17 -7.82 -5.88
C GLY A 86 -15.35 -8.35 -4.70
N ILE A 87 -15.99 -9.04 -3.75
CA ILE A 87 -15.35 -9.54 -2.53
C ILE A 87 -14.15 -10.47 -2.79
N PRO A 88 -14.19 -11.44 -3.72
CA PRO A 88 -13.00 -12.24 -4.06
C PRO A 88 -11.83 -11.39 -4.56
N GLY A 89 -12.11 -10.34 -5.34
CA GLY A 89 -11.10 -9.39 -5.82
C GLY A 89 -10.44 -8.64 -4.67
N VAL A 90 -11.21 -8.21 -3.67
CA VAL A 90 -10.68 -7.57 -2.45
C VAL A 90 -9.66 -8.47 -1.77
N LEU A 91 -10.03 -9.72 -1.49
CA LEU A 91 -9.14 -10.67 -0.81
C LEU A 91 -7.85 -10.90 -1.60
N ILE A 92 -7.97 -11.11 -2.90
CA ILE A 92 -6.83 -11.40 -3.78
C ILE A 92 -5.88 -10.21 -3.89
N CYS A 93 -6.39 -9.00 -4.12
CA CYS A 93 -5.55 -7.81 -4.25
C CYS A 93 -4.88 -7.43 -2.93
N THR A 94 -5.62 -7.49 -1.83
CA THR A 94 -5.10 -7.15 -0.50
C THR A 94 -4.06 -8.16 -0.03
N LEU A 95 -4.31 -9.46 -0.18
CA LEU A 95 -3.33 -10.50 0.12
C LEU A 95 -2.11 -10.37 -0.78
N GLY A 96 -2.30 -10.15 -2.09
CA GLY A 96 -1.20 -9.96 -3.02
C GLY A 96 -0.30 -8.80 -2.61
N SER A 97 -0.85 -7.66 -2.22
CA SER A 97 -0.07 -6.48 -1.82
C SER A 97 0.62 -6.64 -0.46
N ALA A 98 0.02 -7.37 0.49
CA ALA A 98 0.54 -7.52 1.84
C ALA A 98 1.53 -8.69 2.01
N LEU A 99 1.35 -9.79 1.26
CA LEU A 99 2.14 -11.02 1.40
C LEU A 99 3.66 -10.82 1.28
N PRO A 100 4.20 -10.06 0.30
CA PRO A 100 5.65 -9.90 0.17
C PRO A 100 6.26 -9.27 1.42
N SER A 101 5.66 -8.20 1.91
CA SER A 101 6.13 -7.50 3.13
C SER A 101 6.03 -8.41 4.36
N PHE A 102 4.94 -9.14 4.49
CA PHE A 102 4.74 -10.10 5.57
C PHE A 102 5.81 -11.21 5.55
N CYS A 103 6.06 -11.81 4.39
CA CYS A 103 7.09 -12.85 4.24
C CYS A 103 8.49 -12.32 4.56
N ILE A 104 8.84 -11.12 4.09
CA ILE A 104 10.14 -10.51 4.37
C ILE A 104 10.32 -10.30 5.87
N VAL A 105 9.31 -9.75 6.55
CA VAL A 105 9.38 -9.54 8.00
C VAL A 105 9.50 -10.86 8.76
N LEU A 106 8.77 -11.91 8.37
CA LEU A 106 8.88 -13.23 8.99
C LEU A 106 10.28 -13.83 8.82
N VAL A 107 10.83 -13.77 7.62
CA VAL A 107 12.18 -14.30 7.34
C VAL A 107 13.23 -13.55 8.15
N LEU A 108 13.17 -12.22 8.18
CA LEU A 108 14.09 -11.40 8.93
C LEU A 108 13.98 -11.67 10.45
N SER A 109 12.74 -11.78 10.96
CA SER A 109 12.48 -12.11 12.35
C SER A 109 13.04 -13.48 12.72
N TYR A 110 12.78 -14.50 11.90
CA TYR A 110 13.32 -15.84 12.11
C TYR A 110 14.85 -15.87 12.13
N LEU A 111 15.49 -15.19 11.18
CA LEU A 111 16.96 -15.08 11.13
C LEU A 111 17.51 -14.36 12.36
N TYR A 112 16.83 -13.32 12.83
CA TYR A 112 17.22 -12.60 14.03
C TYR A 112 17.17 -13.49 15.27
N PHE A 113 16.05 -14.20 15.49
CA PHE A 113 15.92 -15.07 16.66
C PHE A 113 16.90 -16.25 16.62
N LYS A 114 17.14 -16.84 15.45
CA LYS A 114 18.07 -17.95 15.31
C LYS A 114 19.53 -17.56 15.49
N ASN A 115 19.88 -16.33 15.13
CA ASN A 115 21.26 -15.81 15.17
C ASN A 115 21.36 -14.56 16.08
N SER A 116 20.71 -14.56 17.21
CA SER A 116 20.67 -13.40 18.13
C SER A 116 22.06 -12.93 18.61
N SER A 117 23.08 -13.79 18.53
CA SER A 117 24.47 -13.46 18.86
C SER A 117 25.29 -12.97 17.64
N SER A 118 24.68 -12.84 16.48
CA SER A 118 25.39 -12.42 15.26
C SER A 118 25.65 -10.92 15.27
N LYS A 119 26.94 -10.53 15.31
CA LYS A 119 27.37 -9.12 15.19
C LYS A 119 26.92 -8.46 13.87
N ILE A 120 26.72 -9.26 12.82
CA ILE A 120 26.27 -8.78 11.49
C ILE A 120 24.80 -8.32 11.58
N LEU A 121 23.92 -9.13 12.20
CA LEU A 121 22.52 -8.77 12.37
C LEU A 121 22.35 -7.57 13.31
N ASP A 122 23.09 -7.55 14.42
CA ASP A 122 23.10 -6.40 15.34
C ASP A 122 23.56 -5.12 14.63
N GLY A 123 24.62 -5.20 13.83
CA GLY A 123 25.11 -4.10 12.98
C GLY A 123 24.06 -3.65 11.95
N PHE A 124 23.35 -4.57 11.32
CA PHE A 124 22.28 -4.27 10.36
C PHE A 124 21.14 -3.49 11.03
N PHE A 125 20.61 -3.97 12.15
CA PHE A 125 19.51 -3.29 12.84
C PHE A 125 19.94 -1.93 13.41
N LYS A 126 21.17 -1.81 13.92
CA LYS A 126 21.74 -0.51 14.34
C LYS A 126 21.88 0.47 13.18
N GLY A 127 22.15 -0.03 11.97
CA GLY A 127 22.21 0.79 10.76
C GLY A 127 20.83 1.18 10.21
N VAL A 128 19.83 0.32 10.34
CA VAL A 128 18.45 0.59 9.86
C VAL A 128 17.75 1.63 10.74
N ALA A 129 17.95 1.61 12.04
CA ALA A 129 17.28 2.53 12.97
C ALA A 129 17.43 4.02 12.59
N PRO A 130 18.64 4.57 12.35
CA PRO A 130 18.79 5.96 11.92
C PRO A 130 18.20 6.24 10.54
N VAL A 131 18.18 5.26 9.62
CA VAL A 131 17.57 5.40 8.29
C VAL A 131 16.05 5.56 8.42
N VAL A 132 15.39 4.78 9.28
CA VAL A 132 13.96 4.91 9.55
C VAL A 132 13.64 6.31 10.10
N ILE A 133 14.43 6.79 11.06
CA ILE A 133 14.26 8.15 11.61
C ILE A 133 14.43 9.20 10.51
N ALA A 134 15.44 9.07 9.65
CA ALA A 134 15.67 9.99 8.55
C ALA A 134 14.50 9.98 7.53
N LEU A 135 13.93 8.81 7.23
CA LEU A 135 12.75 8.68 6.35
C LEU A 135 11.51 9.33 6.94
N ILE A 136 11.29 9.18 8.26
CA ILE A 136 10.17 9.84 8.95
C ILE A 136 10.34 11.36 8.89
N LEU A 137 11.53 11.87 9.20
CA LEU A 137 11.84 13.29 9.13
C LEU A 137 11.72 13.83 7.69
N TYR A 138 12.19 13.08 6.70
CA TYR A 138 12.04 13.44 5.29
C TYR A 138 10.56 13.51 4.88
N SER A 139 9.76 12.53 5.28
CA SER A 139 8.33 12.50 4.99
C SER A 139 7.62 13.70 5.65
N PHE A 140 7.93 13.98 6.90
CA PHE A 140 7.40 15.13 7.63
C PHE A 140 7.76 16.45 6.91
N THR A 141 9.03 16.66 6.58
CA THR A 141 9.47 17.88 5.89
C THR A 141 8.88 18.02 4.49
N SER A 142 8.71 16.92 3.78
CA SER A 142 8.07 16.88 2.46
C SER A 142 6.60 17.26 2.53
N MET A 143 5.87 16.74 3.51
CA MET A 143 4.47 17.11 3.74
C MET A 143 4.35 18.56 4.17
N PHE A 144 5.20 19.01 5.09
CA PHE A 144 5.18 20.39 5.59
C PHE A 144 5.44 21.42 4.48
N LYS A 145 6.32 21.09 3.53
CA LYS A 145 6.58 21.95 2.36
C LYS A 145 5.38 22.08 1.40
N LYS A 146 4.52 21.05 1.36
CA LYS A 146 3.32 21.03 0.49
C LYS A 146 2.11 21.68 1.14
N LEU A 147 2.12 21.91 2.45
CA LEU A 147 1.03 22.62 3.13
C LEU A 147 1.00 24.08 2.65
N PRO A 148 -0.17 24.56 2.16
CA PRO A 148 -0.31 25.98 1.85
C PRO A 148 -0.06 26.78 3.13
N LYS A 149 0.84 27.76 3.05
CA LYS A 149 1.27 28.61 4.18
C LYS A 149 0.17 29.58 4.61
N SER A 150 -1.01 29.05 4.95
CA SER A 150 -2.08 29.84 5.55
C SER A 150 -1.92 29.82 7.08
N LYS A 151 -2.12 30.97 7.72
CA LYS A 151 -2.09 31.10 9.19
C LYS A 151 -3.06 30.13 9.86
N THR A 152 -4.20 29.84 9.21
CA THR A 152 -5.23 28.89 9.66
C THR A 152 -4.69 27.45 9.71
N ASN A 153 -3.90 27.04 8.71
CA ASN A 153 -3.36 25.68 8.66
C ASN A 153 -2.27 25.44 9.72
N ILE A 154 -1.47 26.46 10.01
CA ILE A 154 -0.48 26.40 11.09
C ILE A 154 -1.18 26.33 12.44
N LEU A 155 -2.25 27.09 12.65
CA LEU A 155 -3.03 27.05 13.87
C LEU A 155 -3.68 25.67 14.08
N LEU A 156 -4.28 25.10 13.03
CA LEU A 156 -4.87 23.74 13.07
C LEU A 156 -3.84 22.66 13.39
N LEU A 157 -2.63 22.78 12.84
CA LEU A 157 -1.53 21.86 13.12
C LEU A 157 -1.09 21.94 14.59
N ILE A 158 -0.97 23.13 15.15
CA ILE A 158 -0.63 23.34 16.55
C ILE A 158 -1.73 22.78 17.46
N ILE A 159 -3.00 22.99 17.13
CA ILE A 159 -4.13 22.46 17.89
C ILE A 159 -4.13 20.92 17.84
N ALA A 160 -3.89 20.32 16.67
CA ALA A 160 -3.85 18.88 16.50
C ALA A 160 -2.73 18.22 17.34
N VAL A 161 -1.51 18.77 17.30
CA VAL A 161 -0.37 18.29 18.11
C VAL A 161 -0.67 18.41 19.60
N ARG A 162 -1.27 19.51 20.02
CA ARG A 162 -1.60 19.74 21.44
C ARG A 162 -2.75 18.85 21.92
N SER A 163 -3.68 18.49 21.03
CA SER A 163 -4.78 17.57 21.32
C SER A 163 -4.29 16.14 21.55
N GLU A 164 -3.25 15.68 20.85
CA GLU A 164 -2.64 14.37 21.07
C GLU A 164 -1.89 14.29 22.42
N GLU A 165 -1.25 15.37 22.84
CA GLU A 165 -0.56 15.43 24.14
C GLU A 165 -1.51 15.27 25.34
N HIS A 166 -2.79 15.61 25.18
CA HIS A 166 -3.80 15.48 26.24
C HIS A 166 -4.52 14.13 26.26
N THR A 167 -4.27 13.25 25.27
CA THR A 167 -4.96 11.94 25.15
C THR A 167 -4.04 10.74 25.45
N SER A 168 -2.77 11.00 25.75
CA SER A 168 -1.79 10.01 26.21
C SER A 168 -1.67 10.06 27.73
#